data_4c357126b46a06dfe3195b8a07ea46fe
#
_entry.id   4c357126b46a06dfe3195b8a07ea46fe
#
_cell.length_a   1.000
_cell.length_b   1.000
_cell.length_c   1.000
_cell.angle_alpha   90.00
_cell.angle_beta   90.00
_cell.angle_gamma   90.00
#
_symmetry.space_group_name_H-M   'P 1'
#
loop_
_entity.id
_entity.type
_entity.pdbx_description
1 polymer ?
#
loop_
_entity_poly.entity_id
_entity_poly.type
_entity_poly.pdbx_seq_one_letter_code
_entity_poly.pdbx_strand_id
1 'polypeptide(L)'
;MPLSASDWSWAVPWWSTLVAVNAVTLLVAVYLFARPLRDVDQGDVRYVRTMRAMGLVFAAVALYRAIFVSSYLDQLAWFDTVWNGSLLIRSLAIFAELSFAGLIAKTLLRVNHDFPELAEGHGGFRTFLQTKTPIVLFACIATAQVFATTATITKVDLLFALEETCWGLGFLSIIPMLFFSLRALWRVRRTARGYQSRQLRRAVVFITVFAVGYAIFEIGFNLPLVYWPEAVAQLQAATPDPAFRFGAAAVRDAFQVVHQTRSLGDWGGMAFVVWHTGYFSICVWMVLFLMTGPRLLRATAPQPTLPATAAAPATD
;
A
#
# COMPACT_ATOMS: atom_id res chain seq x y z
N MET A 1 -18.02 24.68 -19.26
CA MET A 1 -18.03 26.02 -18.61
C MET A 1 -16.58 26.46 -18.43
N PRO A 2 -16.17 27.71 -18.66
CA PRO A 2 -14.86 28.19 -18.32
C PRO A 2 -14.71 28.15 -16.79
N LEU A 3 -13.60 27.59 -16.31
CA LEU A 3 -13.28 27.50 -14.88
C LEU A 3 -13.14 28.90 -14.28
N SER A 4 -13.72 29.13 -13.10
CA SER A 4 -13.60 30.42 -12.45
C SER A 4 -12.18 30.63 -11.91
N ALA A 5 -11.73 31.88 -11.78
CA ALA A 5 -10.42 32.19 -11.24
C ALA A 5 -10.24 31.67 -9.80
N SER A 6 -11.33 31.54 -9.04
CA SER A 6 -11.34 30.97 -7.68
C SER A 6 -10.98 29.50 -7.65
N ASP A 7 -11.31 28.74 -8.69
CA ASP A 7 -11.03 27.29 -8.77
C ASP A 7 -9.54 26.98 -8.92
N TRP A 8 -8.77 27.92 -9.44
CA TRP A 8 -7.33 27.77 -9.60
C TRP A 8 -6.52 28.11 -8.35
N SER A 9 -7.07 28.93 -7.47
CA SER A 9 -6.34 29.48 -6.33
C SER A 9 -5.88 28.42 -5.32
N TRP A 10 -6.67 27.38 -5.07
CA TRP A 10 -6.33 26.26 -4.18
C TRP A 10 -5.78 25.07 -4.97
N ALA A 11 -6.31 24.82 -6.16
CA ALA A 11 -6.14 23.60 -6.91
C ALA A 11 -4.72 23.45 -7.45
N VAL A 12 -4.16 24.50 -8.06
CA VAL A 12 -2.82 24.44 -8.67
C VAL A 12 -1.70 24.29 -7.62
N PRO A 13 -1.68 25.05 -6.51
CA PRO A 13 -0.69 24.84 -5.45
C PRO A 13 -0.77 23.44 -4.83
N TRP A 14 -1.95 22.93 -4.54
CA TRP A 14 -2.15 21.60 -4.00
C TRP A 14 -1.62 20.53 -4.98
N TRP A 15 -2.10 20.56 -6.23
CA TRP A 15 -1.72 19.62 -7.27
C TRP A 15 -0.21 19.62 -7.55
N SER A 16 0.39 20.81 -7.73
CA SER A 16 1.83 20.92 -8.00
C SER A 16 2.68 20.41 -6.85
N THR A 17 2.26 20.66 -5.60
CA THR A 17 2.92 20.11 -4.41
C THR A 17 2.84 18.58 -4.39
N LEU A 18 1.65 18.01 -4.66
CA LEU A 18 1.45 16.56 -4.70
C LEU A 18 2.32 15.91 -5.78
N VAL A 19 2.38 16.50 -6.98
CA VAL A 19 3.24 16.03 -8.08
C VAL A 19 4.71 16.11 -7.70
N ALA A 20 5.15 17.23 -7.13
CA ALA A 20 6.55 17.41 -6.72
C ALA A 20 6.98 16.38 -5.66
N VAL A 21 6.16 16.16 -4.62
CA VAL A 21 6.42 15.16 -3.58
C VAL A 21 6.53 13.75 -4.18
N ASN A 22 5.61 13.38 -5.07
CA ASN A 22 5.63 12.06 -5.70
C ASN A 22 6.78 11.90 -6.72
N ALA A 23 7.17 12.96 -7.42
CA ALA A 23 8.35 12.93 -8.29
C ALA A 23 9.65 12.69 -7.49
N VAL A 24 9.82 13.40 -6.37
CA VAL A 24 10.97 13.17 -5.45
C VAL A 24 10.92 11.73 -4.91
N THR A 25 9.73 11.26 -4.55
CA THR A 25 9.55 9.88 -4.06
C THR A 25 9.94 8.84 -5.10
N LEU A 26 9.54 9.04 -6.36
CA LEU A 26 9.95 8.14 -7.45
C LEU A 26 11.46 8.15 -7.67
N LEU A 27 12.11 9.31 -7.61
CA LEU A 27 13.56 9.41 -7.71
C LEU A 27 14.27 8.62 -6.58
N VAL A 28 13.77 8.75 -5.35
CA VAL A 28 14.28 7.96 -4.21
C VAL A 28 14.03 6.46 -4.43
N ALA A 29 12.85 6.06 -4.94
CA ALA A 29 12.55 4.67 -5.24
C ALA A 29 13.48 4.10 -6.33
N VAL A 30 13.74 4.85 -7.39
CA VAL A 30 14.70 4.47 -8.44
C VAL A 30 16.11 4.31 -7.86
N TYR A 31 16.54 5.25 -7.03
CA TYR A 31 17.84 5.16 -6.36
C TYR A 31 17.93 3.90 -5.49
N LEU A 32 16.91 3.62 -4.66
CA LEU A 32 16.88 2.42 -3.83
C LEU A 32 16.85 1.14 -4.65
N PHE A 33 16.13 1.14 -5.77
CA PHE A 33 16.07 -0.01 -6.69
C PHE A 33 17.44 -0.28 -7.33
N ALA A 34 18.10 0.77 -7.81
CA ALA A 34 19.40 0.68 -8.49
C ALA A 34 20.58 0.40 -7.54
N ARG A 35 20.42 0.68 -6.24
CA ARG A 35 21.47 0.49 -5.26
C ARG A 35 21.99 -0.95 -5.25
N PRO A 36 23.32 -1.19 -5.32
CA PRO A 36 23.89 -2.53 -5.26
C PRO A 36 23.45 -3.31 -4.01
N LEU A 37 23.34 -4.63 -4.14
CA LEU A 37 22.98 -5.55 -3.06
C LEU A 37 24.22 -6.20 -2.40
N ARG A 38 25.40 -5.55 -2.51
CA ARG A 38 26.67 -6.11 -2.01
C ARG A 38 26.67 -6.38 -0.51
N ASP A 39 25.96 -5.53 0.25
CA ASP A 39 25.85 -5.63 1.71
C ASP A 39 24.67 -6.50 2.17
N VAL A 40 24.04 -7.24 1.24
CA VAL A 40 22.90 -8.09 1.52
C VAL A 40 23.34 -9.55 1.47
N ASP A 41 23.07 -10.29 2.54
CA ASP A 41 23.30 -11.72 2.58
C ASP A 41 22.65 -12.43 1.39
N GLN A 42 23.32 -13.42 0.82
CA GLN A 42 22.85 -14.12 -0.38
C GLN A 42 21.43 -14.69 -0.23
N GLY A 43 21.10 -15.21 0.97
CA GLY A 43 19.74 -15.69 1.28
C GLY A 43 18.67 -14.59 1.28
N ASP A 44 19.05 -13.33 1.45
CA ASP A 44 18.14 -12.19 1.51
C ASP A 44 18.01 -11.41 0.20
N VAL A 45 18.90 -11.66 -0.77
CA VAL A 45 18.92 -10.91 -2.04
C VAL A 45 17.59 -10.95 -2.75
N ARG A 46 16.96 -12.13 -2.86
CA ARG A 46 15.65 -12.29 -3.52
C ARG A 46 14.56 -11.49 -2.79
N TYR A 47 14.56 -11.53 -1.46
CA TYR A 47 13.60 -10.78 -0.65
C TYR A 47 13.74 -9.28 -0.88
N VAL A 48 14.95 -8.74 -0.70
CA VAL A 48 15.21 -7.29 -0.87
C VAL A 48 14.94 -6.82 -2.29
N ARG A 49 15.33 -7.62 -3.32
CA ARG A 49 15.04 -7.28 -4.72
C ARG A 49 13.54 -7.21 -4.98
N THR A 50 12.77 -8.16 -4.46
CA THR A 50 11.31 -8.16 -4.61
C THR A 50 10.68 -6.95 -3.91
N MET A 51 11.11 -6.62 -2.68
CA MET A 51 10.63 -5.44 -1.97
C MET A 51 10.90 -4.14 -2.75
N ARG A 52 12.10 -4.02 -3.32
CA ARG A 52 12.47 -2.86 -4.15
C ARG A 52 11.65 -2.76 -5.43
N ALA A 53 11.43 -3.89 -6.12
CA ALA A 53 10.62 -3.90 -7.34
C ALA A 53 9.18 -3.48 -7.09
N MET A 54 8.53 -4.06 -6.06
CA MET A 54 7.17 -3.72 -5.70
C MET A 54 7.05 -2.24 -5.29
N GLY A 55 8.00 -1.73 -4.51
CA GLY A 55 7.99 -0.32 -4.11
C GLY A 55 8.20 0.64 -5.29
N LEU A 56 9.05 0.28 -6.25
CA LEU A 56 9.23 1.07 -7.48
C LEU A 56 7.94 1.14 -8.30
N VAL A 57 7.24 0.00 -8.45
CA VAL A 57 5.93 -0.05 -9.14
C VAL A 57 4.93 0.86 -8.44
N PHE A 58 4.83 0.78 -7.12
CA PHE A 58 3.93 1.65 -6.35
C PHE A 58 4.27 3.13 -6.56
N ALA A 59 5.55 3.51 -6.43
CA ALA A 59 5.98 4.91 -6.56
C ALA A 59 5.72 5.47 -7.98
N ALA A 60 5.91 4.66 -9.01
CA ALA A 60 5.62 5.05 -10.40
C ALA A 60 4.12 5.31 -10.61
N VAL A 61 3.27 4.42 -10.12
CA VAL A 61 1.81 4.59 -10.21
C VAL A 61 1.34 5.76 -9.34
N ALA A 62 1.94 5.95 -8.15
CA ALA A 62 1.61 7.08 -7.29
C ALA A 62 1.90 8.42 -7.98
N LEU A 63 3.05 8.57 -8.64
CA LEU A 63 3.33 9.76 -9.44
C LEU A 63 2.34 9.92 -10.59
N TYR A 64 2.03 8.85 -11.31
CA TYR A 64 1.04 8.91 -12.38
C TYR A 64 -0.32 9.43 -11.86
N ARG A 65 -0.82 8.89 -10.76
CA ARG A 65 -2.09 9.32 -10.14
C ARG A 65 -2.02 10.73 -9.55
N ALA A 66 -0.85 11.18 -9.12
CA ALA A 66 -0.64 12.56 -8.68
C ALA A 66 -0.70 13.56 -9.84
N ILE A 67 -0.21 13.17 -11.02
CA ILE A 67 -0.31 13.98 -12.25
C ILE A 67 -1.74 13.98 -12.78
N PHE A 68 -2.33 12.79 -12.96
CA PHE A 68 -3.63 12.56 -13.54
C PHE A 68 -4.67 12.26 -12.45
N VAL A 69 -4.99 13.30 -11.65
CA VAL A 69 -5.98 13.19 -10.57
C VAL A 69 -7.35 12.86 -11.14
N SER A 70 -7.96 11.79 -10.64
CA SER A 70 -9.33 11.40 -11.03
C SER A 70 -10.03 10.64 -9.91
N SER A 71 -11.37 10.74 -9.91
CA SER A 71 -12.26 9.85 -9.16
C SER A 71 -12.92 8.90 -10.14
N TYR A 72 -12.75 7.60 -9.95
CA TYR A 72 -13.34 6.59 -10.83
C TYR A 72 -14.81 6.31 -10.49
N LEU A 73 -15.26 6.61 -9.26
CA LEU A 73 -16.66 6.54 -8.86
C LEU A 73 -17.50 7.52 -9.68
N ASP A 74 -17.15 8.80 -9.59
CA ASP A 74 -17.92 9.90 -10.20
C ASP A 74 -17.45 10.22 -11.60
N GLN A 75 -16.46 9.51 -12.12
CA GLN A 75 -15.79 9.79 -13.41
C GLN A 75 -15.30 11.24 -13.51
N LEU A 76 -14.89 11.81 -12.39
CA LEU A 76 -14.30 13.14 -12.33
C LEU A 76 -12.83 13.08 -12.75
N ALA A 77 -12.36 14.09 -13.45
CA ALA A 77 -10.98 14.18 -13.86
C ALA A 77 -10.43 15.61 -13.78
N TRP A 78 -9.14 15.69 -13.46
CA TRP A 78 -8.41 16.96 -13.42
C TRP A 78 -8.14 17.52 -14.82
N PHE A 79 -7.88 16.62 -15.77
CA PHE A 79 -7.65 16.95 -17.17
C PHE A 79 -8.57 16.12 -18.04
N ASP A 80 -9.11 16.73 -19.10
CA ASP A 80 -9.88 16.02 -20.15
C ASP A 80 -8.90 15.37 -21.13
N THR A 81 -8.38 14.21 -20.73
CA THR A 81 -7.48 13.40 -21.55
C THR A 81 -7.74 11.91 -21.32
N VAL A 82 -7.40 11.08 -22.29
CA VAL A 82 -7.48 9.61 -22.16
C VAL A 82 -6.65 9.08 -20.99
N TRP A 83 -5.61 9.81 -20.56
CA TRP A 83 -4.76 9.48 -19.43
C TRP A 83 -5.48 9.61 -18.08
N ASN A 84 -6.57 10.38 -18.03
CA ASN A 84 -7.46 10.50 -16.88
C ASN A 84 -8.64 9.53 -16.91
N GLY A 85 -8.76 8.67 -17.93
CA GLY A 85 -9.85 7.70 -18.03
C GLY A 85 -9.90 6.77 -16.82
N SER A 86 -11.09 6.61 -16.25
CA SER A 86 -11.28 5.87 -14.98
C SER A 86 -10.73 4.46 -15.04
N LEU A 87 -10.96 3.73 -16.14
CA LEU A 87 -10.49 2.36 -16.29
C LEU A 87 -8.96 2.28 -16.44
N LEU A 88 -8.31 3.25 -17.10
CA LEU A 88 -6.85 3.30 -17.20
C LEU A 88 -6.23 3.51 -15.82
N ILE A 89 -6.73 4.52 -15.08
CA ILE A 89 -6.24 4.81 -13.73
C ILE A 89 -6.48 3.62 -12.79
N ARG A 90 -7.66 2.98 -12.89
CA ARG A 90 -7.96 1.79 -12.09
C ARG A 90 -7.02 0.62 -12.44
N SER A 91 -6.76 0.39 -13.72
CA SER A 91 -5.83 -0.65 -14.17
C SER A 91 -4.42 -0.46 -13.62
N LEU A 92 -3.93 0.78 -13.59
CA LEU A 92 -2.65 1.10 -12.97
C LEU A 92 -2.69 0.96 -11.44
N ALA A 93 -3.80 1.34 -10.81
CA ALA A 93 -3.99 1.19 -9.36
C ALA A 93 -3.87 -0.28 -8.90
N ILE A 94 -4.33 -1.25 -9.71
CA ILE A 94 -4.16 -2.68 -9.41
C ILE A 94 -2.70 -3.01 -9.08
N PHE A 95 -1.77 -2.56 -9.92
CA PHE A 95 -0.33 -2.84 -9.71
C PHE A 95 0.20 -2.18 -8.45
N ALA A 96 -0.23 -0.95 -8.15
CA ALA A 96 0.19 -0.25 -6.94
C ALA A 96 -0.36 -0.94 -5.69
N GLU A 97 -1.64 -1.24 -5.67
CA GLU A 97 -2.35 -1.80 -4.51
C GLU A 97 -1.91 -3.23 -4.21
N LEU A 98 -1.71 -4.08 -5.22
CA LEU A 98 -1.11 -5.40 -5.05
C LEU A 98 0.35 -5.31 -4.60
N SER A 99 1.11 -4.34 -5.09
CA SER A 99 2.47 -4.10 -4.64
C SER A 99 2.51 -3.68 -3.17
N PHE A 100 1.60 -2.80 -2.76
CA PHE A 100 1.46 -2.35 -1.37
C PHE A 100 1.10 -3.48 -0.42
N ALA A 101 0.06 -4.24 -0.74
CA ALA A 101 -0.34 -5.42 0.02
C ALA A 101 0.79 -6.48 0.08
N GLY A 102 1.49 -6.68 -1.03
CA GLY A 102 2.64 -7.57 -1.13
C GLY A 102 3.82 -7.15 -0.26
N LEU A 103 4.12 -5.84 -0.18
CA LEU A 103 5.16 -5.29 0.70
C LEU A 103 4.84 -5.58 2.17
N ILE A 104 3.59 -5.32 2.58
CA ILE A 104 3.12 -5.60 3.93
C ILE A 104 3.19 -7.11 4.23
N ALA A 105 2.57 -7.93 3.39
CA ALA A 105 2.53 -9.37 3.57
C ALA A 105 3.93 -9.98 3.65
N LYS A 106 4.85 -9.61 2.74
CA LYS A 106 6.23 -10.09 2.77
C LYS A 106 7.01 -9.63 4.00
N THR A 107 6.76 -8.40 4.49
CA THR A 107 7.37 -7.93 5.74
C THR A 107 6.91 -8.76 6.92
N LEU A 108 5.61 -9.08 7.01
CA LEU A 108 5.06 -9.90 8.09
C LEU A 108 5.54 -11.35 8.01
N LEU A 109 5.59 -11.94 6.82
CA LEU A 109 6.19 -13.27 6.61
C LEU A 109 7.68 -13.29 6.97
N ARG A 110 8.38 -12.17 6.75
CA ARG A 110 9.77 -12.03 7.16
C ARG A 110 9.94 -12.04 8.68
N VAL A 111 8.99 -11.48 9.43
CA VAL A 111 8.99 -11.58 10.91
C VAL A 111 8.96 -13.04 11.34
N ASN A 112 8.11 -13.87 10.74
CA ASN A 112 8.04 -15.29 11.06
C ASN A 112 9.32 -16.03 10.69
N HIS A 113 9.93 -15.68 9.56
CA HIS A 113 11.19 -16.28 9.13
C HIS A 113 12.35 -15.95 10.07
N ASP A 114 12.43 -14.70 10.52
CA ASP A 114 13.54 -14.22 11.37
C ASP A 114 13.33 -14.58 12.85
N PHE A 115 12.09 -14.89 13.24
CA PHE A 115 11.70 -15.28 14.62
C PHE A 115 10.79 -16.51 14.60
N PRO A 116 11.31 -17.70 14.23
CA PRO A 116 10.52 -18.93 14.14
C PRO A 116 9.88 -19.31 15.47
N GLU A 117 10.52 -18.93 16.61
CA GLU A 117 10.00 -19.13 17.96
C GLU A 117 8.62 -18.49 18.20
N LEU A 118 8.17 -17.57 17.33
CA LEU A 118 6.83 -16.99 17.39
C LEU A 118 5.74 -17.99 16.98
N ALA A 119 6.06 -18.89 16.06
CA ALA A 119 5.14 -19.87 15.54
C ALA A 119 5.24 -21.23 16.27
N GLU A 120 6.42 -21.53 16.84
CA GLU A 120 6.68 -22.80 17.50
C GLU A 120 6.02 -22.89 18.89
N GLY A 121 5.51 -24.08 19.23
CA GLY A 121 4.98 -24.40 20.57
C GLY A 121 3.63 -23.77 20.91
N HIS A 122 2.93 -23.17 19.96
CA HIS A 122 1.61 -22.56 20.17
C HIS A 122 0.53 -23.35 19.41
N GLY A 123 -0.67 -23.45 19.99
CA GLY A 123 -1.80 -24.17 19.39
C GLY A 123 -2.10 -23.76 17.94
N GLY A 124 -2.69 -24.65 17.16
CA GLY A 124 -2.89 -24.51 15.71
C GLY A 124 -3.52 -23.18 15.26
N PHE A 125 -4.42 -22.60 16.05
CA PHE A 125 -5.05 -21.32 15.76
C PHE A 125 -4.04 -20.15 15.75
N ARG A 126 -3.14 -20.07 16.70
CA ARG A 126 -2.10 -19.02 16.73
C ARG A 126 -1.13 -19.17 15.57
N THR A 127 -0.69 -20.39 15.28
CA THR A 127 0.15 -20.68 14.12
C THR A 127 -0.54 -20.27 12.82
N PHE A 128 -1.84 -20.55 12.68
CA PHE A 128 -2.65 -20.10 11.55
C PHE A 128 -2.64 -18.57 11.44
N LEU A 129 -2.93 -17.85 12.52
CA LEU A 129 -2.92 -16.38 12.52
C LEU A 129 -1.58 -15.81 12.08
N GLN A 130 -0.47 -16.39 12.52
CA GLN A 130 0.87 -15.89 12.19
C GLN A 130 1.30 -16.22 10.77
N THR A 131 0.93 -17.39 10.24
CA THR A 131 1.43 -17.84 8.93
C THR A 131 0.49 -17.53 7.78
N LYS A 132 -0.82 -17.48 8.02
CA LYS A 132 -1.83 -17.38 6.96
C LYS A 132 -2.44 -15.99 6.82
N THR A 133 -2.52 -15.18 7.88
CA THR A 133 -3.15 -13.86 7.76
C THR A 133 -2.47 -12.90 6.78
N PRO A 134 -1.13 -12.90 6.58
CA PRO A 134 -0.53 -12.10 5.51
C PRO A 134 -0.96 -12.54 4.10
N ILE A 135 -1.25 -13.84 3.93
CA ILE A 135 -1.77 -14.38 2.67
C ILE A 135 -3.24 -13.98 2.51
N VAL A 136 -4.02 -14.04 3.60
CA VAL A 136 -5.42 -13.58 3.61
C VAL A 136 -5.50 -12.10 3.24
N LEU A 137 -4.66 -11.23 3.83
CA LEU A 137 -4.58 -9.82 3.42
C LEU A 137 -4.39 -9.70 1.91
N PHE A 138 -3.36 -10.35 1.37
CA PHE A 138 -3.07 -10.26 -0.06
C PHE A 138 -4.22 -10.79 -0.93
N ALA A 139 -4.86 -11.89 -0.53
CA ALA A 139 -6.01 -12.45 -1.24
C ALA A 139 -7.23 -11.51 -1.20
N CYS A 140 -7.53 -10.92 -0.05
CA CYS A 140 -8.60 -9.92 0.08
C CYS A 140 -8.36 -8.73 -0.86
N ILE A 141 -7.14 -8.17 -0.84
CA ILE A 141 -6.82 -7.05 -1.72
C ILE A 141 -6.87 -7.45 -3.20
N ALA A 142 -6.41 -8.65 -3.56
CA ALA A 142 -6.53 -9.14 -4.94
C ALA A 142 -8.00 -9.31 -5.37
N THR A 143 -8.86 -9.78 -4.48
CA THR A 143 -10.32 -9.90 -4.72
C THR A 143 -10.95 -8.51 -4.85
N ALA A 144 -10.56 -7.56 -4.01
CA ALA A 144 -10.99 -6.17 -4.11
C ALA A 144 -10.73 -5.59 -5.51
N GLN A 145 -9.59 -5.92 -6.15
CA GLN A 145 -9.27 -5.43 -7.49
C GLN A 145 -10.28 -5.90 -8.55
N VAL A 146 -10.81 -7.11 -8.41
CA VAL A 146 -11.83 -7.63 -9.32
C VAL A 146 -13.13 -6.84 -9.16
N PHE A 147 -13.58 -6.63 -7.92
CA PHE A 147 -14.77 -5.83 -7.64
C PHE A 147 -14.60 -4.38 -8.12
N ALA A 148 -13.52 -3.73 -7.77
CA ALA A 148 -13.23 -2.37 -8.17
C ALA A 148 -13.21 -2.15 -9.70
N THR A 149 -12.55 -3.06 -10.43
CA THR A 149 -12.49 -2.97 -11.89
C THR A 149 -13.87 -3.17 -12.50
N THR A 150 -14.63 -4.14 -12.00
CA THR A 150 -15.99 -4.40 -12.47
C THR A 150 -16.91 -3.22 -12.13
N ALA A 151 -16.82 -2.67 -10.93
CA ALA A 151 -17.56 -1.50 -10.50
C ALA A 151 -17.26 -0.26 -11.36
N THR A 152 -15.98 -0.03 -11.67
CA THR A 152 -15.56 1.07 -12.55
C THR A 152 -16.21 0.99 -13.93
N ILE A 153 -16.41 -0.22 -14.46
CA ILE A 153 -17.03 -0.46 -15.76
C ILE A 153 -18.56 -0.35 -15.67
N THR A 154 -19.15 -1.01 -14.68
CA THR A 154 -20.61 -1.20 -14.59
C THR A 154 -21.34 -0.10 -13.83
N LYS A 155 -20.63 0.68 -13.01
CA LYS A 155 -21.21 1.68 -12.10
C LYS A 155 -22.18 1.11 -11.08
N VAL A 156 -21.91 -0.12 -10.63
CA VAL A 156 -22.70 -0.80 -9.60
C VAL A 156 -22.09 -0.55 -8.22
N ASP A 157 -22.74 0.24 -7.38
CA ASP A 157 -22.25 0.66 -6.06
C ASP A 157 -22.06 -0.51 -5.10
N LEU A 158 -22.86 -1.58 -5.24
CA LEU A 158 -22.64 -2.81 -4.48
C LEU A 158 -21.23 -3.39 -4.67
N LEU A 159 -20.68 -3.27 -5.87
CA LEU A 159 -19.33 -3.77 -6.16
C LEU A 159 -18.26 -2.89 -5.51
N PHE A 160 -18.49 -1.59 -5.41
CA PHE A 160 -17.62 -0.69 -4.63
C PHE A 160 -17.70 -1.00 -3.13
N ALA A 161 -18.90 -1.23 -2.60
CA ALA A 161 -19.06 -1.64 -1.20
C ALA A 161 -18.36 -2.97 -0.89
N LEU A 162 -18.38 -3.93 -1.82
CA LEU A 162 -17.66 -5.21 -1.70
C LEU A 162 -16.14 -5.03 -1.83
N GLU A 163 -15.66 -4.15 -2.71
CA GLU A 163 -14.25 -3.76 -2.80
C GLU A 163 -13.73 -3.28 -1.46
N GLU A 164 -14.35 -2.27 -0.89
CA GLU A 164 -13.92 -1.66 0.37
C GLU A 164 -14.10 -2.63 1.56
N THR A 165 -15.14 -3.47 1.53
CA THR A 165 -15.28 -4.55 2.51
C THR A 165 -14.08 -5.51 2.46
N CYS A 166 -13.61 -5.87 1.28
CA CYS A 166 -12.41 -6.71 1.13
C CYS A 166 -11.15 -6.00 1.68
N TRP A 167 -11.00 -4.69 1.45
CA TRP A 167 -9.92 -3.89 2.02
C TRP A 167 -9.98 -3.91 3.55
N GLY A 168 -11.13 -3.58 4.13
CA GLY A 168 -11.35 -3.57 5.58
C GLY A 168 -11.05 -4.92 6.23
N LEU A 169 -11.61 -6.01 5.69
CA LEU A 169 -11.39 -7.38 6.17
C LEU A 169 -9.93 -7.81 6.04
N GLY A 170 -9.27 -7.44 4.94
CA GLY A 170 -7.87 -7.73 4.71
C GLY A 170 -6.99 -7.13 5.81
N PHE A 171 -7.13 -5.84 6.12
CA PHE A 171 -6.37 -5.21 7.19
C PHE A 171 -6.77 -5.70 8.58
N LEU A 172 -8.06 -5.92 8.84
CA LEU A 172 -8.53 -6.50 10.10
C LEU A 172 -7.89 -7.86 10.38
N SER A 173 -7.74 -8.70 9.35
CA SER A 173 -7.20 -10.06 9.46
C SER A 173 -5.78 -10.12 10.01
N ILE A 174 -4.95 -9.10 9.74
CA ILE A 174 -3.55 -9.08 10.17
C ILE A 174 -3.33 -8.49 11.56
N ILE A 175 -4.33 -7.82 12.16
CA ILE A 175 -4.20 -7.15 13.47
C ILE A 175 -3.72 -8.12 14.57
N PRO A 176 -4.29 -9.34 14.71
CA PRO A 176 -3.80 -10.29 15.71
C PRO A 176 -2.32 -10.66 15.52
N MET A 177 -1.90 -10.88 14.27
CA MET A 177 -0.52 -11.17 13.96
C MET A 177 0.42 -10.00 14.32
N LEU A 178 0.01 -8.77 14.00
CA LEU A 178 0.75 -7.56 14.35
C LEU A 178 0.97 -7.45 15.85
N PHE A 179 -0.07 -7.72 16.64
CA PHE A 179 0.01 -7.72 18.10
C PHE A 179 1.04 -8.74 18.62
N PHE A 180 1.00 -9.98 18.13
CA PHE A 180 1.96 -11.00 18.51
C PHE A 180 3.39 -10.65 18.07
N SER A 181 3.56 -10.13 16.86
CA SER A 181 4.84 -9.69 16.33
C SER A 181 5.45 -8.56 17.15
N LEU A 182 4.66 -7.54 17.49
CA LEU A 182 5.11 -6.43 18.33
C LEU A 182 5.54 -6.94 19.71
N ARG A 183 4.72 -7.77 20.36
CA ARG A 183 5.05 -8.33 21.68
C ARG A 183 6.38 -9.09 21.69
N ALA A 184 6.64 -9.86 20.62
CA ALA A 184 7.88 -10.61 20.48
C ALA A 184 9.08 -9.69 20.23
N LEU A 185 8.94 -8.75 19.30
CA LEU A 185 10.00 -7.78 18.98
C LEU A 185 10.33 -6.87 20.18
N TRP A 186 9.35 -6.61 21.08
CA TRP A 186 9.59 -5.90 22.33
C TRP A 186 10.36 -6.74 23.36
N ARG A 187 10.11 -8.05 23.42
CA ARG A 187 10.88 -8.97 24.28
C ARG A 187 12.34 -9.05 23.80
N VAL A 188 12.56 -9.21 22.50
CA VAL A 188 13.89 -9.25 21.89
C VAL A 188 14.66 -7.94 22.08
N ARG A 189 13.99 -6.80 22.26
CA ARG A 189 14.66 -5.51 22.55
C ARG A 189 15.58 -5.56 23.77
N ARG A 190 15.29 -6.43 24.72
CA ARG A 190 16.07 -6.57 25.96
C ARG A 190 17.27 -7.52 25.83
N THR A 191 17.49 -8.09 24.64
CA THR A 191 18.59 -9.01 24.34
C THR A 191 19.60 -8.38 23.38
N ALA A 192 20.74 -9.02 23.16
CA ALA A 192 21.76 -8.61 22.18
C ALA A 192 21.19 -8.46 20.75
N ARG A 193 20.13 -9.21 20.40
CA ARG A 193 19.40 -9.10 19.13
C ARG A 193 18.60 -7.79 18.98
N GLY A 194 18.42 -7.02 20.06
CA GLY A 194 17.54 -5.84 20.07
C GLY A 194 17.96 -4.74 19.10
N TYR A 195 19.25 -4.52 18.91
CA TYR A 195 19.76 -3.55 17.93
C TYR A 195 19.52 -4.03 16.49
N GLN A 196 19.78 -5.30 16.22
CA GLN A 196 19.64 -5.93 14.91
C GLN A 196 18.18 -5.96 14.45
N SER A 197 17.22 -6.08 15.36
CA SER A 197 15.78 -6.10 15.06
C SER A 197 15.14 -4.72 14.88
N ARG A 198 15.87 -3.62 15.04
CA ARG A 198 15.32 -2.25 15.06
C ARG A 198 14.56 -1.90 13.79
N GLN A 199 15.11 -2.23 12.62
CA GLN A 199 14.49 -1.95 11.32
C GLN A 199 13.16 -2.70 11.17
N LEU A 200 13.17 -4.00 11.45
CA LEU A 200 11.99 -4.85 11.36
C LEU A 200 10.89 -4.41 12.34
N ARG A 201 11.28 -4.04 13.57
CA ARG A 201 10.35 -3.49 14.56
C ARG A 201 9.69 -2.19 14.10
N ARG A 202 10.47 -1.24 13.51
CA ARG A 202 9.90 -0.02 12.96
C ARG A 202 8.91 -0.30 11.85
N ALA A 203 9.22 -1.27 10.97
CA ALA A 203 8.31 -1.68 9.90
C ALA A 203 6.99 -2.22 10.48
N VAL A 204 7.06 -3.12 11.47
CA VAL A 204 5.84 -3.68 12.11
C VAL A 204 5.04 -2.60 12.83
N VAL A 205 5.70 -1.64 13.50
CA VAL A 205 5.00 -0.50 14.13
C VAL A 205 4.26 0.33 13.08
N PHE A 206 4.91 0.70 11.97
CA PHE A 206 4.26 1.44 10.90
C PHE A 206 3.07 0.69 10.31
N ILE A 207 3.25 -0.60 10.01
CA ILE A 207 2.15 -1.44 9.50
C ILE A 207 1.02 -1.51 10.52
N THR A 208 1.33 -1.60 11.82
CA THR A 208 0.30 -1.66 12.87
C THR A 208 -0.51 -0.37 12.95
N VAL A 209 0.17 0.78 12.99
CA VAL A 209 -0.52 2.08 13.03
C VAL A 209 -1.39 2.26 11.80
N PHE A 210 -0.88 1.92 10.63
CA PHE A 210 -1.64 2.00 9.40
C PHE A 210 -2.83 1.03 9.39
N ALA A 211 -2.62 -0.25 9.69
CA ALA A 211 -3.66 -1.28 9.63
C ALA A 211 -4.80 -1.01 10.63
N VAL A 212 -4.45 -0.61 11.86
CA VAL A 212 -5.46 -0.27 12.89
C VAL A 212 -6.20 1.00 12.50
N GLY A 213 -5.48 2.06 12.09
CA GLY A 213 -6.11 3.31 11.65
C GLY A 213 -7.02 3.11 10.45
N TYR A 214 -6.57 2.35 9.46
CA TYR A 214 -7.36 2.02 8.28
C TYR A 214 -8.59 1.17 8.63
N ALA A 215 -8.44 0.12 9.45
CA ALA A 215 -9.56 -0.72 9.85
C ALA A 215 -10.62 0.07 10.65
N ILE A 216 -10.22 0.98 11.53
CA ILE A 216 -11.14 1.86 12.26
C ILE A 216 -11.87 2.78 11.28
N PHE A 217 -11.14 3.42 10.37
CA PHE A 217 -11.73 4.31 9.38
C PHE A 217 -12.69 3.55 8.45
N GLU A 218 -12.23 2.45 7.88
CA GLU A 218 -12.98 1.71 6.87
C GLU A 218 -14.21 1.03 7.45
N ILE A 219 -14.04 0.23 8.49
CA ILE A 219 -15.13 -0.56 9.09
C ILE A 219 -16.03 0.29 9.99
N GLY A 220 -15.44 1.28 10.69
CA GLY A 220 -16.17 2.11 11.66
C GLY A 220 -16.92 3.27 11.02
N PHE A 221 -16.47 3.78 9.89
CA PHE A 221 -17.03 4.99 9.30
C PHE A 221 -17.35 4.83 7.81
N ASN A 222 -16.40 4.46 6.98
CA ASN A 222 -16.53 4.52 5.54
C ASN A 222 -17.56 3.51 5.00
N LEU A 223 -17.46 2.25 5.38
CA LEU A 223 -18.42 1.22 4.98
C LEU A 223 -19.85 1.51 5.46
N PRO A 224 -20.11 1.77 6.76
CA PRO A 224 -21.47 1.94 7.24
C PRO A 224 -22.10 3.27 6.90
N LEU A 225 -21.32 4.33 6.63
CA LEU A 225 -21.85 5.67 6.40
C LEU A 225 -21.84 6.10 4.92
N VAL A 226 -21.05 5.46 4.08
CA VAL A 226 -20.92 5.83 2.67
C VAL A 226 -21.27 4.64 1.77
N TYR A 227 -20.41 3.65 1.65
CA TYR A 227 -20.55 2.63 0.60
C TYR A 227 -21.77 1.73 0.71
N TRP A 228 -22.09 1.19 1.88
CA TRP A 228 -23.28 0.35 2.02
C TRP A 228 -24.59 1.12 1.91
N PRO A 229 -24.76 2.35 2.46
CA PRO A 229 -25.95 3.16 2.21
C PRO A 229 -26.14 3.50 0.74
N GLU A 230 -25.09 3.87 0.01
CA GLU A 230 -25.16 4.16 -1.42
C GLU A 230 -25.56 2.92 -2.22
N ALA A 231 -24.93 1.78 -1.95
CA ALA A 231 -25.30 0.50 -2.58
C ALA A 231 -26.77 0.11 -2.35
N VAL A 232 -27.25 0.27 -1.11
CA VAL A 232 -28.66 -0.02 -0.77
C VAL A 232 -29.60 0.97 -1.47
N ALA A 233 -29.25 2.26 -1.48
CA ALA A 233 -30.06 3.27 -2.16
C ALA A 233 -30.16 2.99 -3.66
N GLN A 234 -29.04 2.61 -4.31
CA GLN A 234 -29.03 2.25 -5.73
C GLN A 234 -29.89 1.00 -6.01
N LEU A 235 -29.83 -0.04 -5.15
CA LEU A 235 -30.64 -1.25 -5.29
C LEU A 235 -32.14 -1.01 -5.06
N GLN A 236 -32.50 -0.01 -4.24
CA GLN A 236 -33.88 0.34 -3.92
C GLN A 236 -34.49 1.33 -4.93
N ALA A 237 -33.70 1.90 -5.81
CA ALA A 237 -34.19 2.82 -6.82
C ALA A 237 -35.25 2.17 -7.69
N ALA A 238 -36.43 2.80 -7.80
CA ALA A 238 -37.58 2.28 -8.53
C ALA A 238 -37.35 2.12 -10.05
N THR A 239 -36.37 2.82 -10.56
CA THR A 239 -35.92 2.72 -11.96
C THR A 239 -34.44 2.39 -11.96
N PRO A 240 -33.98 1.45 -12.82
CA PRO A 240 -32.56 1.23 -13.00
C PRO A 240 -31.90 2.56 -13.33
N ASP A 241 -30.88 2.90 -12.55
CA ASP A 241 -30.05 4.08 -12.83
C ASP A 241 -29.54 3.94 -14.28
N PRO A 242 -29.78 4.94 -15.17
CA PRO A 242 -29.24 4.92 -16.51
C PRO A 242 -27.70 4.81 -16.55
N ALA A 243 -27.03 5.01 -15.40
CA ALA A 243 -25.61 4.79 -15.23
C ALA A 243 -25.20 3.30 -15.23
N PHE A 244 -26.11 2.35 -14.99
CA PHE A 244 -25.81 0.93 -15.14
C PHE A 244 -25.40 0.58 -16.55
N ARG A 245 -24.17 0.17 -16.74
CA ARG A 245 -23.60 -0.08 -18.06
C ARG A 245 -22.98 -1.47 -18.11
N PHE A 246 -23.22 -2.16 -19.24
CA PHE A 246 -22.70 -3.49 -19.47
C PHE A 246 -22.17 -3.64 -20.89
N GLY A 247 -21.25 -4.61 -21.07
CA GLY A 247 -20.70 -4.96 -22.38
C GLY A 247 -19.63 -4.00 -22.91
N ALA A 248 -19.35 -4.09 -24.21
CA ALA A 248 -18.26 -3.34 -24.85
C ALA A 248 -18.44 -1.82 -24.80
N ALA A 249 -19.68 -1.32 -24.80
CA ALA A 249 -19.96 0.10 -24.67
C ALA A 249 -19.56 0.62 -23.29
N ALA A 250 -19.86 -0.12 -22.22
CA ALA A 250 -19.48 0.21 -20.85
C ALA A 250 -17.96 0.28 -20.68
N VAL A 251 -17.22 -0.68 -21.26
CA VAL A 251 -15.75 -0.66 -21.27
C VAL A 251 -15.21 0.57 -21.97
N ARG A 252 -15.78 0.92 -23.15
CA ARG A 252 -15.37 2.12 -23.89
C ARG A 252 -15.60 3.38 -23.08
N ASP A 253 -16.77 3.52 -22.47
CA ASP A 253 -17.13 4.68 -21.64
C ASP A 253 -16.22 4.82 -20.42
N ALA A 254 -15.79 3.70 -19.81
CA ALA A 254 -14.88 3.73 -18.67
C ALA A 254 -13.46 4.23 -19.01
N PHE A 255 -13.08 4.28 -20.30
CA PHE A 255 -11.86 4.93 -20.77
C PHE A 255 -12.05 6.43 -21.04
N GLN A 256 -13.26 6.94 -21.02
CA GLN A 256 -13.55 8.35 -21.27
C GLN A 256 -13.57 9.15 -19.98
N VAL A 257 -13.30 10.44 -20.08
CA VAL A 257 -13.54 11.42 -19.02
C VAL A 257 -14.96 11.91 -19.18
N VAL A 258 -15.79 11.71 -18.15
CA VAL A 258 -17.19 12.14 -18.18
C VAL A 258 -17.33 13.60 -17.75
N HIS A 259 -16.59 13.99 -16.72
CA HIS A 259 -16.68 15.35 -16.19
C HIS A 259 -15.30 15.86 -15.76
N GLN A 260 -14.84 16.91 -16.44
CA GLN A 260 -13.65 17.65 -16.05
C GLN A 260 -14.03 18.78 -15.10
N THR A 261 -13.47 18.77 -13.90
CA THR A 261 -13.72 19.83 -12.93
C THR A 261 -12.51 20.08 -12.03
N ARG A 262 -12.41 21.31 -11.53
CA ARG A 262 -11.50 21.72 -10.44
C ARG A 262 -12.26 22.40 -9.32
N SER A 263 -13.58 22.33 -9.35
CA SER A 263 -14.44 22.80 -8.27
C SER A 263 -14.28 21.88 -7.07
N LEU A 264 -13.89 22.45 -5.93
CA LEU A 264 -13.68 21.68 -4.70
C LEU A 264 -14.96 20.97 -4.25
N GLY A 265 -16.13 21.57 -4.50
CA GLY A 265 -17.42 20.98 -4.17
C GLY A 265 -17.70 19.69 -4.93
N ASP A 266 -17.37 19.64 -6.22
CA ASP A 266 -17.59 18.46 -7.05
C ASP A 266 -16.72 17.26 -6.59
N TRP A 267 -15.55 17.54 -6.03
CA TRP A 267 -14.64 16.53 -5.45
C TRP A 267 -14.99 16.10 -4.01
N GLY A 268 -16.15 16.49 -3.48
CA GLY A 268 -16.50 16.21 -2.09
C GLY A 268 -15.81 17.10 -1.06
N GLY A 269 -15.31 18.27 -1.49
CA GLY A 269 -14.75 19.29 -0.60
C GLY A 269 -13.39 18.94 -0.02
N MET A 270 -13.10 19.50 1.15
CA MET A 270 -11.82 19.29 1.85
C MET A 270 -11.57 17.83 2.25
N ALA A 271 -12.61 17.01 2.38
CA ALA A 271 -12.46 15.59 2.71
C ALA A 271 -11.64 14.87 1.62
N PHE A 272 -11.92 15.13 0.34
CA PHE A 272 -11.14 14.59 -0.77
C PHE A 272 -9.68 15.04 -0.71
N VAL A 273 -9.41 16.33 -0.48
CA VAL A 273 -8.05 16.88 -0.41
C VAL A 273 -7.25 16.20 0.70
N VAL A 274 -7.84 16.07 1.88
CA VAL A 274 -7.20 15.43 3.04
C VAL A 274 -6.94 13.94 2.78
N TRP A 275 -7.96 13.24 2.27
CA TRP A 275 -7.83 11.81 1.94
C TRP A 275 -6.76 11.56 0.87
N HIS A 276 -6.83 12.28 -0.22
CA HIS A 276 -5.92 12.12 -1.34
C HIS A 276 -4.47 12.45 -0.95
N THR A 277 -4.28 13.56 -0.21
CA THR A 277 -2.96 13.94 0.32
C THR A 277 -2.43 12.91 1.30
N GLY A 278 -3.28 12.42 2.21
CA GLY A 278 -2.93 11.38 3.18
C GLY A 278 -2.50 10.08 2.50
N TYR A 279 -3.27 9.61 1.53
CA TYR A 279 -2.94 8.41 0.76
C TYR A 279 -1.57 8.55 0.06
N PHE A 280 -1.35 9.62 -0.68
CA PHE A 280 -0.10 9.84 -1.41
C PHE A 280 1.09 10.24 -0.52
N SER A 281 0.88 10.61 0.72
CA SER A 281 1.98 10.90 1.65
C SER A 281 2.30 9.70 2.53
N ILE A 282 1.31 9.20 3.27
CA ILE A 282 1.53 8.12 4.27
C ILE A 282 1.88 6.80 3.58
N CYS A 283 1.09 6.39 2.58
CA CYS A 283 1.33 5.12 1.88
C CYS A 283 2.66 5.14 1.13
N VAL A 284 2.97 6.25 0.47
CA VAL A 284 4.21 6.41 -0.30
C VAL A 284 5.44 6.33 0.60
N TRP A 285 5.43 7.00 1.74
CA TRP A 285 6.55 6.96 2.68
C TRP A 285 6.70 5.59 3.34
N MET A 286 5.58 4.95 3.67
CA MET A 286 5.63 3.57 4.16
C MET A 286 6.23 2.64 3.12
N VAL A 287 5.85 2.77 1.86
CA VAL A 287 6.41 1.98 0.75
C VAL A 287 7.91 2.20 0.61
N LEU A 288 8.39 3.44 0.60
CA LEU A 288 9.84 3.74 0.53
C LEU A 288 10.60 3.08 1.68
N PHE A 289 10.04 3.13 2.88
CA PHE A 289 10.64 2.46 4.03
C PHE A 289 10.67 0.93 3.85
N LEU A 290 9.57 0.33 3.42
CA LEU A 290 9.48 -1.12 3.20
C LEU A 290 10.37 -1.60 2.04
N MET A 291 10.65 -0.76 1.03
CA MET A 291 11.61 -1.04 -0.05
C MET A 291 13.02 -1.33 0.47
N THR A 292 13.39 -0.84 1.64
CA THR A 292 14.70 -1.14 2.24
C THR A 292 14.85 -2.62 2.61
N GLY A 293 13.79 -3.41 2.53
CA GLY A 293 13.74 -4.81 2.90
C GLY A 293 13.98 -5.02 4.39
N PRO A 294 13.03 -4.59 5.26
CA PRO A 294 13.19 -4.75 6.70
C PRO A 294 13.43 -6.21 7.07
N ARG A 295 14.53 -6.47 7.75
CA ARG A 295 14.97 -7.81 8.17
C ARG A 295 15.79 -7.73 9.44
N LEU A 296 16.00 -8.88 10.09
CA LEU A 296 16.98 -9.01 11.14
C LEU A 296 18.37 -8.89 10.53
N LEU A 297 19.17 -7.95 11.02
CA LEU A 297 20.57 -7.87 10.62
C LEU A 297 21.32 -9.02 11.30
N ARG A 298 21.97 -9.86 10.50
CA ARG A 298 22.86 -10.88 11.07
C ARG A 298 24.09 -10.19 11.66
N ALA A 299 24.53 -10.64 12.84
CA ALA A 299 25.85 -10.26 13.31
C ALA A 299 26.87 -10.74 12.28
N THR A 300 27.68 -9.85 11.75
CA THR A 300 28.90 -10.27 11.05
C THR A 300 29.63 -11.22 11.99
N ALA A 301 29.81 -12.47 11.56
CA ALA A 301 30.63 -13.39 12.33
C ALA A 301 31.96 -12.69 12.65
N PRO A 302 32.43 -12.73 13.90
CA PRO A 302 33.75 -12.19 14.20
C PRO A 302 34.71 -12.75 13.16
N GLN A 303 35.40 -11.88 12.42
CA GLN A 303 36.47 -12.35 11.55
C GLN A 303 37.37 -13.22 12.40
N PRO A 304 37.65 -14.47 12.00
CA PRO A 304 38.62 -15.28 12.71
C PRO A 304 39.88 -14.43 12.82
N THR A 305 40.22 -14.06 14.03
CA THR A 305 41.51 -13.42 14.33
C THR A 305 42.54 -14.36 13.73
N LEU A 306 43.17 -13.92 12.61
CA LEU A 306 44.34 -14.66 12.10
C LEU A 306 45.24 -14.93 13.26
N PRO A 307 45.64 -16.18 13.51
CA PRO A 307 46.57 -16.48 14.56
C PRO A 307 47.78 -15.57 14.38
N ALA A 308 48.11 -14.83 15.41
CA ALA A 308 49.32 -13.99 15.40
C ALA A 308 50.43 -14.89 14.87
N THR A 309 50.94 -14.52 13.71
CA THR A 309 52.10 -15.20 13.10
C THR A 309 53.13 -15.34 14.17
N ALA A 310 53.39 -16.61 14.61
CA ALA A 310 54.39 -16.89 15.60
C ALA A 310 55.66 -16.19 15.15
N ALA A 311 56.11 -15.22 15.93
CA ALA A 311 57.38 -14.54 15.69
C ALA A 311 58.42 -15.62 15.48
N ALA A 312 59.05 -15.64 14.33
CA ALA A 312 60.16 -16.54 14.06
C ALA A 312 61.21 -16.33 15.16
N PRO A 313 61.77 -17.40 15.77
CA PRO A 313 62.82 -17.24 16.72
C PRO A 313 64.03 -16.58 16.02
N ALA A 314 64.51 -15.50 16.64
CA ALA A 314 65.76 -14.87 16.24
C ALA A 314 66.88 -15.95 16.37
N THR A 315 67.46 -16.29 15.23
CA THR A 315 68.69 -17.09 15.19
C THR A 315 69.85 -16.17 15.45
N ASP A 316 70.50 -16.39 16.58
CA ASP A 316 71.85 -15.84 16.90
C ASP A 316 72.90 -16.37 15.93
#